data_74f3443ae9db5249ce3d49578753f64c
#
_entry.id   74f3443ae9db5249ce3d49578753f64c
#
_cell.length_a   1.000
_cell.length_b   1.000
_cell.length_c   1.000
_cell.angle_alpha   90.00
_cell.angle_beta   90.00
_cell.angle_gamma   90.00
#
_symmetry.space_group_name_H-M   'P 1'
#
loop_
_entity.id
_entity.type
_entity.pdbx_description
1 polymer ?
#
loop_
_entity_poly.entity_id
_entity_poly.type
_entity_poly.pdbx_seq_one_letter_code
_entity_poly.pdbx_strand_id
1 'polypeptide(L)'
;QDLDQFDLSNAHISWLEDKWENAEGRLIDLSATFRALADDSLSEFSVTDMALANTKARLRMTTLYAISASNNGIVVGTGNKVEDFGVGFYTKYGDGGVDISPIADLMKSEVYQLGHELGVLKDILVSSPTDGLWEDGRTDEDQIGATYEELEWAMEQSSSTGDMDWTPRQIEVMRIFNKFNAQNSHKMNPIPVYINS
;
A
#
# COMPACT_ATOMS: atom_id res chain seq x y z
N GLN A 1 2.70 10.17 10.71
CA GLN A 1 1.30 9.73 10.59
C GLN A 1 0.42 10.88 11.04
N ASP A 2 -0.61 11.23 10.27
CA ASP A 2 -1.58 12.25 10.63
C ASP A 2 -2.28 11.84 11.95
N LEU A 3 -2.60 12.79 12.83
CA LEU A 3 -3.27 12.51 14.10
C LEU A 3 -4.58 11.73 13.88
N ASP A 4 -5.35 12.11 12.85
CA ASP A 4 -6.59 11.44 12.49
C ASP A 4 -6.36 9.96 12.09
N GLN A 5 -5.27 9.65 11.38
CA GLN A 5 -4.90 8.28 11.01
C GLN A 5 -4.48 7.45 12.22
N PHE A 6 -3.83 8.07 13.20
CA PHE A 6 -3.44 7.41 14.44
C PHE A 6 -4.68 7.05 15.27
N ASP A 7 -5.61 7.97 15.39
CA ASP A 7 -6.87 7.75 16.13
C ASP A 7 -7.73 6.68 15.46
N LEU A 8 -7.85 6.69 14.12
CA LEU A 8 -8.53 5.65 13.35
C LEU A 8 -7.87 4.27 13.55
N SER A 9 -6.54 4.21 13.54
CA SER A 9 -5.80 2.97 13.79
C SER A 9 -6.05 2.41 15.18
N ASN A 10 -6.05 3.25 16.21
CA ASN A 10 -6.33 2.85 17.58
C ASN A 10 -7.79 2.38 17.75
N ALA A 11 -8.76 3.10 17.15
CA ALA A 11 -10.15 2.69 17.15
C ALA A 11 -10.34 1.33 16.47
N HIS A 12 -9.64 1.08 15.36
CA HIS A 12 -9.70 -0.20 14.66
C HIS A 12 -9.10 -1.34 15.49
N ILE A 13 -7.96 -1.10 16.13
CA ILE A 13 -7.34 -2.07 17.05
C ILE A 13 -8.32 -2.45 18.15
N SER A 14 -8.91 -1.46 18.82
CA SER A 14 -9.89 -1.72 19.88
C SER A 14 -11.09 -2.51 19.37
N TRP A 15 -11.61 -2.17 18.19
CA TRP A 15 -12.70 -2.91 17.54
C TRP A 15 -12.31 -4.37 17.23
N LEU A 16 -11.08 -4.62 16.81
CA LEU A 16 -10.57 -5.98 16.57
C LEU A 16 -10.47 -6.79 17.87
N GLU A 17 -9.91 -6.18 18.94
CA GLU A 17 -9.74 -6.82 20.24
C GLU A 17 -11.09 -7.14 20.89
N ASP A 18 -12.08 -6.25 20.76
CA ASP A 18 -13.44 -6.47 21.24
C ASP A 18 -14.16 -7.61 20.50
N LYS A 19 -13.85 -7.80 19.22
CA LYS A 19 -14.54 -8.78 18.36
C LYS A 19 -13.88 -10.17 18.37
N TRP A 20 -12.58 -10.22 18.56
CA TRP A 20 -11.82 -11.48 18.53
C TRP A 20 -10.84 -11.57 19.71
N GLU A 21 -11.06 -12.55 20.58
CA GLU A 21 -10.24 -12.77 21.78
C GLU A 21 -8.74 -13.03 21.50
N ASN A 22 -8.41 -13.44 20.29
CA ASN A 22 -7.04 -13.69 19.84
C ASN A 22 -6.40 -12.49 19.09
N ALA A 23 -7.09 -11.37 18.97
CA ALA A 23 -6.53 -10.13 18.46
C ALA A 23 -5.79 -9.37 19.56
N GLU A 24 -4.62 -8.83 19.27
CA GLU A 24 -3.82 -8.04 20.20
C GLU A 24 -3.12 -6.90 19.45
N GLY A 25 -3.42 -5.66 19.83
CA GLY A 25 -2.79 -4.47 19.27
C GLY A 25 -1.44 -4.16 19.92
N ARG A 26 -0.48 -3.72 19.11
CA ARG A 26 0.83 -3.27 19.61
C ARG A 26 1.27 -2.01 18.86
N LEU A 27 1.53 -0.96 19.62
CA LEU A 27 2.12 0.27 19.07
C LEU A 27 3.64 0.24 19.22
N ILE A 28 4.35 0.44 18.11
CA ILE A 28 5.80 0.51 18.07
C ILE A 28 6.22 1.81 17.38
N ASP A 29 6.86 2.70 18.14
CA ASP A 29 7.39 3.95 17.61
C ASP A 29 8.78 3.72 16.96
N LEU A 30 8.86 3.92 15.65
CA LEU A 30 10.10 3.81 14.87
C LEU A 30 10.76 5.16 14.58
N SER A 31 10.24 6.26 15.14
CA SER A 31 10.71 7.61 14.84
C SER A 31 12.20 7.82 15.15
N ALA A 32 12.65 7.30 16.30
CA ALA A 32 14.07 7.41 16.67
C ALA A 32 14.97 6.60 15.73
N THR A 33 14.55 5.39 15.37
CA THR A 33 15.27 4.53 14.43
C THR A 33 15.38 5.17 13.04
N PHE A 34 14.25 5.74 12.56
CA PHE A 34 14.23 6.43 11.28
C PHE A 34 15.16 7.64 11.27
N ARG A 35 15.12 8.48 12.33
CA ARG A 35 16.03 9.65 12.46
C ARG A 35 17.49 9.23 12.49
N ALA A 36 17.86 8.22 13.27
CA ALA A 36 19.24 7.72 13.32
C ALA A 36 19.73 7.24 11.93
N LEU A 37 18.85 6.63 11.13
CA LEU A 37 19.20 6.23 9.77
C LEU A 37 19.30 7.44 8.84
N ALA A 38 18.30 8.32 8.84
CA ALA A 38 18.21 9.43 7.89
C ALA A 38 19.21 10.55 8.19
N ASP A 39 19.33 10.95 9.47
CA ASP A 39 20.09 12.13 9.87
C ASP A 39 21.56 11.81 10.19
N ASP A 40 21.86 10.59 10.66
CA ASP A 40 23.22 10.18 10.99
C ASP A 40 23.84 9.30 9.89
N SER A 41 23.27 8.12 9.62
CA SER A 41 23.89 7.13 8.72
C SER A 41 23.89 7.56 7.26
N LEU A 42 22.89 8.30 6.82
CA LEU A 42 22.74 8.78 5.44
C LEU A 42 23.10 10.25 5.25
N SER A 43 23.63 10.92 6.30
CA SER A 43 23.92 12.36 6.32
C SER A 43 24.88 12.84 5.20
N GLU A 44 25.78 11.99 4.74
CA GLU A 44 26.72 12.31 3.66
C GLU A 44 26.14 12.05 2.25
N PHE A 45 24.92 11.53 2.14
CA PHE A 45 24.30 11.18 0.88
C PHE A 45 23.14 12.12 0.53
N SER A 46 23.02 12.49 -0.73
CA SER A 46 21.84 13.22 -1.23
C SER A 46 20.66 12.24 -1.41
N VAL A 47 19.92 11.99 -0.34
CA VAL A 47 18.76 11.09 -0.36
C VAL A 47 17.49 11.90 -0.66
N THR A 48 16.69 11.44 -1.61
CA THR A 48 15.43 12.10 -1.98
C THR A 48 14.32 11.80 -0.97
N ASP A 49 13.31 12.68 -0.87
CA ASP A 49 12.14 12.48 0.00
C ASP A 49 11.42 11.16 -0.30
N MET A 50 11.28 10.80 -1.58
CA MET A 50 10.70 9.51 -1.99
C MET A 50 11.52 8.32 -1.49
N ALA A 51 12.85 8.41 -1.50
CA ALA A 51 13.70 7.34 -0.95
C ALA A 51 13.56 7.23 0.57
N LEU A 52 13.42 8.36 1.27
CA LEU A 52 13.14 8.40 2.70
C LEU A 52 11.75 7.86 3.04
N ALA A 53 10.72 8.21 2.26
CA ALA A 53 9.38 7.65 2.40
C ALA A 53 9.40 6.11 2.25
N ASN A 54 10.03 5.60 1.19
CA ASN A 54 10.22 4.15 1.01
C ASN A 54 11.03 3.51 2.15
N THR A 55 11.95 4.24 2.76
CA THR A 55 12.72 3.77 3.92
C THR A 55 11.83 3.60 5.15
N LYS A 56 10.88 4.51 5.39
CA LYS A 56 9.88 4.34 6.47
C LYS A 56 9.08 3.04 6.28
N ALA A 57 8.59 2.76 5.07
CA ALA A 57 7.85 1.52 4.77
C ALA A 57 8.73 0.27 5.00
N ARG A 58 10.01 0.30 4.61
CA ARG A 58 10.94 -0.82 4.84
C ARG A 58 11.29 -1.04 6.31
N LEU A 59 11.41 -0.01 7.11
CA LEU A 59 11.60 -0.14 8.56
C LEU A 59 10.38 -0.79 9.22
N ARG A 60 9.15 -0.43 8.80
CA ARG A 60 7.92 -1.09 9.25
C ARG A 60 7.95 -2.59 8.92
N MET A 61 8.26 -2.94 7.67
CA MET A 61 8.40 -4.33 7.22
C MET A 61 9.43 -5.10 8.05
N THR A 62 10.64 -4.56 8.22
CA THR A 62 11.70 -5.19 9.01
C THR A 62 11.25 -5.47 10.45
N THR A 63 10.52 -4.53 11.06
CA THR A 63 9.98 -4.67 12.41
C THR A 63 8.93 -5.77 12.49
N LEU A 64 8.00 -5.82 11.53
CA LEU A 64 6.97 -6.86 11.45
C LEU A 64 7.59 -8.25 11.30
N TYR A 65 8.59 -8.42 10.43
CA TYR A 65 9.29 -9.69 10.27
C TYR A 65 10.09 -10.11 11.52
N ALA A 66 10.71 -9.16 12.21
CA ALA A 66 11.41 -9.46 13.46
C ALA A 66 10.44 -10.01 14.54
N ILE A 67 9.25 -9.43 14.65
CA ILE A 67 8.23 -9.85 15.59
C ILE A 67 7.61 -11.17 15.16
N SER A 68 7.20 -11.32 13.89
CA SER A 68 6.55 -12.53 13.40
C SER A 68 7.49 -13.75 13.52
N ALA A 69 8.72 -13.62 13.11
CA ALA A 69 9.72 -14.69 13.22
C ALA A 69 9.99 -15.10 14.68
N SER A 70 9.97 -14.13 15.61
CA SER A 70 10.15 -14.41 17.04
C SER A 70 8.94 -15.14 17.67
N ASN A 71 7.79 -15.10 17.03
CA ASN A 71 6.54 -15.70 17.51
C ASN A 71 6.05 -16.86 16.63
N ASN A 72 6.89 -17.41 15.75
CA ASN A 72 6.51 -18.43 14.76
C ASN A 72 5.31 -18.00 13.90
N GLY A 73 5.23 -16.71 13.60
CA GLY A 73 4.16 -16.09 12.83
C GLY A 73 4.57 -15.77 11.40
N ILE A 74 3.63 -15.22 10.65
CA ILE A 74 3.79 -14.72 9.28
C ILE A 74 3.34 -13.27 9.19
N VAL A 75 3.81 -12.55 8.18
CA VAL A 75 3.38 -11.18 7.87
C VAL A 75 2.28 -11.23 6.82
N VAL A 76 1.14 -10.59 7.14
CA VAL A 76 -0.03 -10.52 6.27
C VAL A 76 -0.05 -9.19 5.56
N GLY A 77 -0.13 -9.22 4.23
CA GLY A 77 -0.24 -8.05 3.36
C GLY A 77 -1.66 -7.49 3.29
N THR A 78 -1.75 -6.20 3.00
CA THR A 78 -2.99 -5.43 2.92
C THR A 78 -3.21 -4.76 1.57
N GLY A 79 -2.33 -5.00 0.59
CA GLY A 79 -2.47 -4.50 -0.77
C GLY A 79 -3.62 -5.16 -1.51
N ASN A 80 -4.33 -4.39 -2.33
CA ASN A 80 -5.42 -4.86 -3.18
C ASN A 80 -4.96 -5.01 -4.64
N LYS A 81 -5.83 -5.55 -5.49
CA LYS A 81 -5.54 -5.87 -6.87
C LYS A 81 -5.06 -4.67 -7.69
N VAL A 82 -5.73 -3.52 -7.54
CA VAL A 82 -5.40 -2.31 -8.28
C VAL A 82 -4.07 -1.73 -7.84
N GLU A 83 -3.84 -1.65 -6.53
CA GLU A 83 -2.59 -1.14 -5.96
C GLU A 83 -1.40 -2.02 -6.33
N ASP A 84 -1.49 -3.33 -6.08
CA ASP A 84 -0.37 -4.25 -6.21
C ASP A 84 -0.10 -4.66 -7.66
N PHE A 85 -1.15 -5.01 -8.42
CA PHE A 85 -1.00 -5.59 -9.76
C PHE A 85 -1.46 -4.66 -10.88
N GLY A 86 -2.21 -3.59 -10.56
CA GLY A 86 -2.59 -2.56 -11.51
C GLY A 86 -1.48 -1.53 -11.71
N VAL A 87 -1.25 -0.71 -10.71
CA VAL A 87 -0.33 0.43 -10.78
C VAL A 87 1.01 0.21 -10.06
N GLY A 88 1.12 -0.83 -9.23
CA GLY A 88 2.31 -1.09 -8.42
C GLY A 88 2.59 0.03 -7.43
N PHE A 89 1.54 0.59 -6.82
CA PHE A 89 1.61 1.70 -5.86
C PHE A 89 1.91 1.17 -4.47
N TYR A 90 3.11 0.65 -4.28
CA TYR A 90 3.65 0.16 -3.02
C TYR A 90 5.18 0.22 -3.01
N THR A 91 5.77 0.11 -1.85
CA THR A 91 7.22 0.00 -1.71
C THR A 91 7.66 -1.45 -1.79
N LYS A 92 8.47 -1.77 -2.82
CA LYS A 92 9.09 -3.10 -2.92
C LYS A 92 9.95 -3.36 -1.67
N TYR A 93 9.70 -4.47 -0.98
CA TYR A 93 10.31 -4.83 0.30
C TYR A 93 9.98 -3.85 1.45
N GLY A 94 8.90 -3.10 1.32
CA GLY A 94 8.26 -2.37 2.40
C GLY A 94 6.90 -3.00 2.68
N ASP A 95 5.82 -2.29 2.41
CA ASP A 95 4.44 -2.80 2.47
C ASP A 95 4.17 -3.96 1.50
N GLY A 96 4.90 -4.04 0.37
CA GLY A 96 4.89 -5.22 -0.51
C GLY A 96 5.78 -6.39 -0.05
N GLY A 97 6.45 -6.28 1.10
CA GLY A 97 7.24 -7.36 1.69
C GLY A 97 6.42 -8.16 2.70
N VAL A 98 5.71 -9.17 2.24
CA VAL A 98 4.75 -9.96 3.04
C VAL A 98 4.81 -11.43 2.69
N ASP A 99 4.29 -12.29 3.57
CA ASP A 99 4.25 -13.75 3.36
C ASP A 99 2.98 -14.20 2.64
N ILE A 100 1.84 -13.51 2.91
CA ILE A 100 0.56 -13.77 2.24
C ILE A 100 -0.16 -12.45 1.97
N SER A 101 -1.00 -12.44 0.93
CA SER A 101 -1.79 -11.27 0.52
C SER A 101 -3.27 -11.66 0.31
N PRO A 102 -4.09 -11.73 1.39
CA PRO A 102 -5.44 -12.31 1.32
C PRO A 102 -6.43 -11.52 0.45
N ILE A 103 -6.20 -10.21 0.26
CA ILE A 103 -7.09 -9.33 -0.51
C ILE A 103 -6.46 -8.86 -1.84
N ALA A 104 -5.34 -9.43 -2.24
CA ALA A 104 -4.60 -9.00 -3.43
C ALA A 104 -5.35 -9.26 -4.76
N ASP A 105 -6.32 -10.16 -4.78
CA ASP A 105 -7.19 -10.40 -5.95
C ASP A 105 -8.53 -9.63 -5.90
N LEU A 106 -8.75 -8.82 -4.86
CA LEU A 106 -9.92 -7.96 -4.75
C LEU A 106 -9.62 -6.56 -5.28
N MET A 107 -10.57 -5.99 -6.03
CA MET A 107 -10.58 -4.57 -6.36
C MET A 107 -10.78 -3.72 -5.10
N LYS A 108 -10.41 -2.45 -5.12
CA LYS A 108 -10.60 -1.54 -3.97
C LYS A 108 -12.08 -1.43 -3.58
N SER A 109 -12.96 -1.36 -4.57
CA SER A 109 -14.42 -1.36 -4.38
C SER A 109 -14.91 -2.63 -3.66
N GLU A 110 -14.36 -3.80 -4.01
CA GLU A 110 -14.69 -5.08 -3.37
C GLU A 110 -14.17 -5.14 -1.92
N VAL A 111 -12.99 -4.54 -1.65
CA VAL A 111 -12.46 -4.42 -0.28
C VAL A 111 -13.39 -3.57 0.59
N TYR A 112 -13.94 -2.47 0.06
CA TYR A 112 -14.96 -1.68 0.76
C TYR A 112 -16.24 -2.47 1.03
N GLN A 113 -16.74 -3.23 0.05
CA GLN A 113 -17.91 -4.10 0.23
C GLN A 113 -17.67 -5.13 1.33
N LEU A 114 -16.51 -5.80 1.30
CA LEU A 114 -16.11 -6.75 2.35
C LEU A 114 -16.02 -6.08 3.72
N GLY A 115 -15.46 -4.88 3.80
CA GLY A 115 -15.40 -4.09 5.04
C GLY A 115 -16.78 -3.77 5.62
N HIS A 116 -17.74 -3.42 4.76
CA HIS A 116 -19.14 -3.21 5.17
C HIS A 116 -19.77 -4.49 5.72
N GLU A 117 -19.61 -5.63 5.04
CA GLU A 117 -20.15 -6.92 5.47
C GLU A 117 -19.53 -7.40 6.80
N LEU A 118 -18.25 -7.14 7.01
CA LEU A 118 -17.55 -7.45 8.27
C LEU A 118 -17.91 -6.50 9.40
N GLY A 119 -18.58 -5.38 9.12
CA GLY A 119 -18.94 -4.36 10.09
C GLY A 119 -17.74 -3.53 10.57
N VAL A 120 -16.77 -3.27 9.68
CA VAL A 120 -15.66 -2.35 9.96
C VAL A 120 -16.22 -0.96 10.29
N LEU A 121 -15.55 -0.25 11.18
CA LEU A 121 -15.96 1.08 11.65
C LEU A 121 -16.20 2.03 10.47
N LYS A 122 -17.35 2.75 10.52
CA LYS A 122 -17.74 3.66 9.44
C LYS A 122 -16.67 4.72 9.16
N ASP A 123 -16.03 5.26 10.18
CA ASP A 123 -15.01 6.31 10.04
C ASP A 123 -13.81 5.81 9.24
N ILE A 124 -13.47 4.52 9.33
CA ILE A 124 -12.44 3.88 8.51
C ILE A 124 -12.91 3.72 7.06
N LEU A 125 -14.15 3.25 6.87
CA LEU A 125 -14.71 3.02 5.54
C LEU A 125 -14.92 4.31 4.71
N VAL A 126 -15.05 5.46 5.37
CA VAL A 126 -15.18 6.77 4.69
C VAL A 126 -13.89 7.57 4.63
N SER A 127 -12.82 7.08 5.28
CA SER A 127 -11.51 7.73 5.26
C SER A 127 -10.86 7.61 3.88
N SER A 128 -10.29 8.71 3.41
CA SER A 128 -9.54 8.71 2.15
C SER A 128 -8.29 7.84 2.28
N PRO A 129 -8.00 6.96 1.30
CA PRO A 129 -6.78 6.16 1.29
C PRO A 129 -5.52 7.04 1.27
N THR A 130 -4.58 6.74 2.16
CA THR A 130 -3.27 7.41 2.21
C THR A 130 -2.20 6.45 2.71
N ASP A 131 -1.00 6.54 2.16
CA ASP A 131 0.17 5.77 2.61
C ASP A 131 0.75 6.26 3.95
N GLY A 132 0.35 7.47 4.40
CA GLY A 132 0.81 8.07 5.65
C GLY A 132 2.34 8.30 5.70
N LEU A 133 2.98 8.46 4.56
CA LEU A 133 4.43 8.68 4.45
C LEU A 133 4.80 10.16 4.32
N TRP A 134 3.82 11.00 3.94
CA TRP A 134 3.98 12.43 3.67
C TRP A 134 3.33 13.28 4.76
N GLU A 135 3.93 14.46 5.02
CA GLU A 135 3.44 15.37 6.07
C GLU A 135 2.33 16.31 5.58
N ASP A 136 2.09 16.39 4.27
CA ASP A 136 1.11 17.28 3.66
C ASP A 136 -0.30 16.67 3.53
N GLY A 137 -0.51 15.45 4.02
CA GLY A 137 -1.82 14.78 4.04
C GLY A 137 -2.36 14.38 2.67
N ARG A 138 -1.52 14.33 1.63
CA ARG A 138 -1.93 13.89 0.28
C ARG A 138 -2.48 12.48 0.30
N THR A 139 -3.53 12.27 -0.51
CA THR A 139 -4.12 10.94 -0.71
C THR A 139 -3.36 10.13 -1.76
N ASP A 140 -3.65 8.84 -1.84
CA ASP A 140 -3.12 7.97 -2.89
C ASP A 140 -3.60 8.43 -4.27
N GLU A 141 -4.88 8.84 -4.39
CA GLU A 141 -5.47 9.37 -5.61
C GLU A 141 -4.81 10.67 -6.07
N ASP A 142 -4.45 11.56 -5.14
CA ASP A 142 -3.68 12.78 -5.44
C ASP A 142 -2.29 12.44 -6.01
N GLN A 143 -1.64 11.43 -5.45
CA GLN A 143 -0.31 11.01 -5.88
C GLN A 143 -0.33 10.32 -7.26
N ILE A 144 -1.37 9.54 -7.53
CA ILE A 144 -1.52 8.81 -8.79
C ILE A 144 -2.08 9.72 -9.88
N GLY A 145 -3.02 10.60 -9.55
CA GLY A 145 -3.72 11.50 -10.48
C GLY A 145 -4.98 10.88 -11.11
N ALA A 146 -5.50 9.81 -10.50
CA ALA A 146 -6.74 9.15 -10.87
C ALA A 146 -7.41 8.54 -9.64
N THR A 147 -8.74 8.43 -9.65
CA THR A 147 -9.49 7.77 -8.58
C THR A 147 -9.35 6.24 -8.67
N TYR A 148 -9.63 5.54 -7.56
CA TYR A 148 -9.61 4.07 -7.57
C TYR A 148 -10.65 3.49 -8.55
N GLU A 149 -11.84 4.09 -8.66
CA GLU A 149 -12.86 3.68 -9.64
C GLU A 149 -12.34 3.82 -11.09
N GLU A 150 -11.64 4.91 -11.40
CA GLU A 150 -11.02 5.11 -12.70
C GLU A 150 -9.90 4.10 -12.97
N LEU A 151 -9.11 3.77 -11.97
CA LEU A 151 -8.02 2.79 -12.08
C LEU A 151 -8.56 1.36 -12.24
N GLU A 152 -9.62 0.99 -11.54
CA GLU A 152 -10.33 -0.28 -11.70
C GLU A 152 -10.85 -0.44 -13.13
N TRP A 153 -11.54 0.60 -13.63
CA TRP A 153 -11.97 0.66 -15.02
C TRP A 153 -10.79 0.48 -15.99
N ALA A 154 -9.68 1.20 -15.79
CA ALA A 154 -8.52 1.10 -16.66
C ALA A 154 -7.89 -0.31 -16.61
N MET A 155 -7.83 -0.93 -15.45
CA MET A 155 -7.33 -2.29 -15.28
C MET A 155 -8.18 -3.30 -16.05
N GLU A 156 -9.50 -3.21 -15.99
CA GLU A 156 -10.42 -4.05 -16.75
C GLU A 156 -10.25 -3.85 -18.27
N GLN A 157 -10.12 -2.59 -18.69
CA GLN A 157 -9.96 -2.27 -20.12
C GLN A 157 -8.56 -2.61 -20.67
N SER A 158 -7.54 -2.71 -19.82
CA SER A 158 -6.16 -2.98 -20.25
C SER A 158 -5.99 -4.30 -21.01
N SER A 159 -6.90 -5.25 -20.81
CA SER A 159 -6.95 -6.54 -21.49
C SER A 159 -7.82 -6.53 -22.76
N SER A 160 -8.51 -5.42 -23.05
CA SER A 160 -9.43 -5.32 -24.18
C SER A 160 -8.71 -4.93 -25.46
N THR A 161 -8.96 -5.68 -26.54
CA THR A 161 -8.40 -5.41 -27.89
C THR A 161 -9.51 -4.95 -28.81
N GLY A 162 -9.81 -3.65 -28.86
CA GLY A 162 -10.82 -3.11 -29.76
C GLY A 162 -10.70 -1.61 -29.91
N ASP A 163 -11.24 -1.06 -31.02
CA ASP A 163 -11.43 0.39 -31.15
C ASP A 163 -12.49 0.82 -30.14
N MET A 164 -12.06 1.50 -29.09
CA MET A 164 -12.91 1.99 -28.01
C MET A 164 -13.12 3.49 -28.19
N ASP A 165 -14.38 3.90 -28.19
CA ASP A 165 -14.76 5.32 -28.20
C ASP A 165 -14.65 5.87 -26.77
N TRP A 166 -13.42 6.06 -26.31
CA TRP A 166 -13.14 6.55 -24.95
C TRP A 166 -13.25 8.07 -24.87
N THR A 167 -13.79 8.56 -23.78
CA THR A 167 -13.77 9.99 -23.44
C THR A 167 -12.33 10.49 -23.24
N PRO A 168 -12.09 11.82 -23.35
CA PRO A 168 -10.76 12.38 -23.08
C PRO A 168 -10.21 12.01 -21.69
N ARG A 169 -11.07 11.94 -20.67
CA ARG A 169 -10.67 11.53 -19.30
C ARG A 169 -10.27 10.06 -19.26
N GLN A 170 -11.02 9.19 -19.88
CA GLN A 170 -10.67 7.76 -19.96
C GLN A 170 -9.33 7.52 -20.68
N ILE A 171 -9.04 8.29 -21.74
CA ILE A 171 -7.74 8.23 -22.42
C ILE A 171 -6.61 8.67 -21.49
N GLU A 172 -6.83 9.73 -20.71
CA GLU A 172 -5.86 10.21 -19.73
C GLU A 172 -5.62 9.17 -18.62
N VAL A 173 -6.68 8.64 -18.04
CA VAL A 173 -6.62 7.60 -16.99
C VAL A 173 -5.88 6.35 -17.48
N MET A 174 -6.19 5.88 -18.70
CA MET A 174 -5.47 4.75 -19.30
C MET A 174 -3.98 5.05 -19.49
N ARG A 175 -3.62 6.30 -19.82
CA ARG A 175 -2.21 6.73 -19.93
C ARG A 175 -1.52 6.71 -18.56
N ILE A 176 -2.21 7.20 -17.50
CA ILE A 176 -1.72 7.17 -16.13
C ILE A 176 -1.49 5.72 -15.71
N PHE A 177 -2.51 4.86 -15.85
CA PHE A 177 -2.45 3.46 -15.50
C PHE A 177 -1.28 2.73 -16.19
N ASN A 178 -1.18 2.84 -17.50
CA ASN A 178 -0.12 2.20 -18.29
C ASN A 178 1.27 2.71 -17.90
N LYS A 179 1.41 4.01 -17.61
CA LYS A 179 2.68 4.59 -17.16
C LYS A 179 3.11 3.98 -15.81
N PHE A 180 2.23 3.96 -14.82
CA PHE A 180 2.53 3.37 -13.52
C PHE A 180 2.81 1.87 -13.61
N ASN A 181 1.97 1.12 -14.34
CA ASN A 181 2.15 -0.31 -14.55
C ASN A 181 3.52 -0.62 -15.16
N ALA A 182 3.91 0.09 -16.24
CA ALA A 182 5.20 -0.12 -16.90
C ALA A 182 6.39 0.23 -15.99
N GLN A 183 6.32 1.38 -15.29
CA GLN A 183 7.38 1.83 -14.39
C GLN A 183 7.57 0.89 -13.19
N ASN A 184 6.48 0.35 -12.67
CA ASN A 184 6.44 -0.48 -11.48
C ASN A 184 6.43 -2.00 -11.76
N SER A 185 6.47 -2.42 -13.02
CA SER A 185 6.43 -3.83 -13.43
C SER A 185 7.44 -4.71 -12.70
N HIS A 186 8.62 -4.16 -12.37
CA HIS A 186 9.67 -4.86 -11.61
C HIS A 186 9.26 -5.19 -10.16
N LYS A 187 8.20 -4.58 -9.63
CA LYS A 187 7.64 -4.90 -8.31
C LYS A 187 6.68 -6.08 -8.39
N MET A 188 5.90 -6.15 -9.46
CA MET A 188 4.82 -7.11 -9.69
C MET A 188 5.31 -8.44 -10.26
N ASN A 189 6.47 -8.42 -10.93
CA ASN A 189 7.05 -9.61 -11.55
C ASN A 189 8.08 -10.29 -10.63
N PRO A 190 8.29 -11.61 -10.78
CA PRO A 190 9.37 -12.31 -10.10
C PRO A 190 10.72 -11.65 -10.35
N ILE A 191 11.61 -11.75 -9.38
CA ILE A 191 12.99 -11.23 -9.52
C ILE A 191 13.65 -11.92 -10.73
N PRO A 192 14.23 -11.16 -11.68
CA PRO A 192 14.94 -11.75 -12.81
C PRO A 192 16.10 -12.62 -12.33
N VAL A 193 16.15 -13.84 -12.83
CA VAL A 193 17.21 -14.81 -12.51
C VAL A 193 18.03 -15.08 -13.78
N TYR A 194 19.35 -14.96 -13.69
CA TYR A 194 20.23 -15.40 -14.76
C TYR A 194 20.20 -16.93 -14.85
N ILE A 195 19.85 -17.43 -16.02
CA ILE A 195 19.84 -18.87 -16.31
C ILE A 195 21.12 -19.17 -17.09
N ASN A 196 21.99 -20.00 -16.50
CA ASN A 196 23.18 -20.50 -17.16
C ASN A 196 22.75 -21.59 -18.17
N SER A 197 23.00 -21.34 -19.45
CA SER A 197 22.69 -22.27 -20.55
C SER A 197 23.81 -23.27 -20.76
#